data_57cb886d1a488b75071c045b05f3c918
#
_entry.id   57cb886d1a488b75071c045b05f3c918
#
_cell.length_a   1.000
_cell.length_b   1.000
_cell.length_c   1.000
_cell.angle_alpha   90.00
_cell.angle_beta   90.00
_cell.angle_gamma   90.00
#
_symmetry.space_group_name_H-M   'P 1'
#
loop_
_entity.id
_entity.type
_entity.pdbx_description
1 polymer ?
#
loop_
_entity_poly.entity_id
_entity_poly.type
_entity_poly.pdbx_seq_one_letter_code
_entity_poly.pdbx_strand_id
1 'polypeptide(L)'
;MSNKIYQVWGADEEVPGTTSIYYVSSNYDSAVDYVVSLIEKRETENFKRAVAFREQKEAGIRLMNEQIRVLDQISDNEAVRPILDKLREKRAKEVAYAKMFGESAPVEHDTEYYKAHFKHYCTKYHFLIADFELDTAIRTCVDDYINEVQGYTY
;
A
#
# COMPACT_ATOMS: atom_id res chain seq x y z
N MET A 1 5.39 14.17 35.67
CA MET A 1 4.73 13.24 34.77
C MET A 1 4.00 14.04 33.69
N SER A 2 4.13 13.66 32.45
CA SER A 2 3.36 14.29 31.37
C SER A 2 1.93 13.74 31.42
N ASN A 3 0.94 14.63 31.53
CA ASN A 3 -0.48 14.26 31.42
C ASN A 3 -0.94 14.18 29.97
N LYS A 4 0.00 13.98 29.04
CA LYS A 4 -0.28 13.88 27.63
C LYS A 4 -0.73 12.46 27.26
N ILE A 5 -1.69 12.42 26.38
CA ILE A 5 -2.07 11.21 25.65
C ILE A 5 -1.81 11.41 24.16
N TYR A 6 -1.45 10.34 23.49
CA TYR A 6 -1.16 10.31 22.06
C TYR A 6 -2.18 9.42 21.38
N GLN A 7 -2.84 9.95 20.38
CA GLN A 7 -3.81 9.24 19.57
C GLN A 7 -3.26 9.02 18.17
N VAL A 8 -3.31 7.79 17.71
CA VAL A 8 -2.99 7.45 16.33
C VAL A 8 -4.28 7.46 15.52
N TRP A 9 -4.31 8.32 14.52
CA TRP A 9 -5.40 8.46 13.57
C TRP A 9 -5.00 7.90 12.22
N GLY A 10 -5.93 7.32 11.52
CA GLY A 10 -5.74 6.83 10.17
C GLY A 10 -7.04 6.79 9.39
N ALA A 11 -6.95 6.52 8.08
CA ALA A 11 -8.10 6.32 7.24
C ALA A 11 -8.89 5.10 7.71
N ASP A 12 -10.21 5.23 7.78
CA ASP A 12 -11.10 4.12 8.10
C ASP A 12 -11.17 3.16 6.90
N GLU A 13 -10.85 1.90 7.12
CA GLU A 13 -10.87 0.88 6.07
C GLU A 13 -12.31 0.46 5.70
N GLU A 14 -13.25 0.59 6.63
CA GLU A 14 -14.65 0.20 6.43
C GLU A 14 -15.48 1.32 5.80
N VAL A 15 -15.15 2.59 6.12
CA VAL A 15 -15.89 3.76 5.65
C VAL A 15 -14.94 4.71 4.90
N PRO A 16 -14.85 4.60 3.56
CA PRO A 16 -13.98 5.45 2.76
C PRO A 16 -14.27 6.96 2.97
N GLY A 17 -13.20 7.74 3.11
CA GLY A 17 -13.26 9.18 3.30
C GLY A 17 -13.43 9.63 4.74
N THR A 18 -13.49 8.72 5.69
CA THR A 18 -13.48 9.00 7.13
C THR A 18 -12.16 8.61 7.77
N THR A 19 -11.90 9.13 8.98
CA THR A 19 -10.76 8.78 9.81
C THR A 19 -11.24 8.17 11.12
N SER A 20 -10.46 7.25 11.66
CA SER A 20 -10.71 6.65 12.97
C SER A 20 -9.45 6.61 13.82
N ILE A 21 -9.66 6.45 15.13
CA ILE A 21 -8.57 6.30 16.09
C ILE A 21 -8.21 4.81 16.13
N TYR A 22 -6.95 4.51 15.80
CA TYR A 22 -6.43 3.14 15.82
C TYR A 22 -5.82 2.76 17.16
N TYR A 23 -5.24 3.72 17.86
CA TYR A 23 -4.47 3.45 19.07
C TYR A 23 -4.39 4.69 19.95
N VAL A 24 -4.35 4.48 21.27
CA VAL A 24 -4.18 5.54 22.28
C VAL A 24 -3.11 5.09 23.27
N SER A 25 -2.16 5.96 23.57
CA SER A 25 -1.09 5.69 24.53
C SER A 25 -0.73 6.95 25.33
N SER A 26 -0.26 6.77 26.55
CA SER A 26 0.39 7.81 27.33
C SER A 26 1.88 8.02 26.96
N ASN A 27 2.41 7.18 26.10
CA ASN A 27 3.80 7.19 25.66
C ASN A 27 3.88 7.41 24.16
N TYR A 28 4.62 8.46 23.74
CA TYR A 28 4.82 8.78 22.33
C TYR A 28 5.53 7.66 21.55
N ASP A 29 6.58 7.08 22.13
CA ASP A 29 7.33 6.02 21.45
C ASP A 29 6.46 4.79 21.20
N SER A 30 5.56 4.46 22.12
CA SER A 30 4.58 3.40 21.90
C SER A 30 3.60 3.70 20.76
N ALA A 31 3.19 4.95 20.62
CA ALA A 31 2.36 5.38 19.49
C ALA A 31 3.12 5.29 18.15
N VAL A 32 4.39 5.70 18.14
CA VAL A 32 5.29 5.56 16.97
C VAL A 32 5.48 4.09 16.62
N ASP A 33 5.79 3.24 17.58
CA ASP A 33 5.99 1.80 17.36
C ASP A 33 4.74 1.13 16.78
N TYR A 34 3.57 1.54 17.25
CA TYR A 34 2.30 1.05 16.71
C TYR A 34 2.12 1.45 15.24
N VAL A 35 2.35 2.72 14.90
CA VAL A 35 2.26 3.19 13.49
C VAL A 35 3.30 2.49 12.61
N VAL A 36 4.53 2.32 13.10
CA VAL A 36 5.59 1.60 12.36
C VAL A 36 5.15 0.16 12.09
N SER A 37 4.51 -0.53 13.04
CA SER A 37 4.00 -1.88 12.82
C SER A 37 2.94 -1.94 11.72
N LEU A 38 2.07 -0.95 11.63
CA LEU A 38 1.07 -0.84 10.56
C LEU A 38 1.71 -0.55 9.20
N ILE A 39 2.69 0.34 9.16
CA ILE A 39 3.47 0.65 7.95
C ILE A 39 4.16 -0.61 7.45
N GLU A 40 4.87 -1.32 8.32
CA GLU A 40 5.59 -2.55 8.00
C GLU A 40 4.65 -3.61 7.43
N LYS A 41 3.49 -3.79 8.04
CA LYS A 41 2.48 -4.73 7.54
C LYS A 41 2.02 -4.37 6.13
N ARG A 42 1.71 -3.10 5.87
CA ARG A 42 1.26 -2.62 4.55
C ARG A 42 2.36 -2.72 3.50
N GLU A 43 3.58 -2.34 3.83
CA GLU A 43 4.74 -2.44 2.93
C GLU A 43 5.06 -3.91 2.60
N THR A 44 4.99 -4.81 3.57
CA THR A 44 5.16 -6.25 3.34
C THR A 44 4.08 -6.81 2.41
N GLU A 45 2.82 -6.43 2.59
CA GLU A 45 1.74 -6.84 1.70
C GLU A 45 1.93 -6.29 0.27
N ASN A 46 2.33 -5.03 0.14
CA ASN A 46 2.63 -4.42 -1.15
C ASN A 46 3.81 -5.11 -1.85
N PHE A 47 4.86 -5.44 -1.11
CA PHE A 47 6.00 -6.19 -1.62
C PHE A 47 5.58 -7.57 -2.13
N LYS A 48 4.80 -8.33 -1.36
CA LYS A 48 4.28 -9.64 -1.78
C LYS A 48 3.44 -9.55 -3.06
N ARG A 49 2.57 -8.54 -3.16
CA ARG A 49 1.77 -8.30 -4.37
C ARG A 49 2.64 -7.98 -5.58
N ALA A 50 3.68 -7.16 -5.38
CA ALA A 50 4.62 -6.80 -6.44
C ALA A 50 5.43 -8.01 -6.92
N VAL A 51 5.88 -8.88 -6.02
CA VAL A 51 6.57 -10.13 -6.35
C VAL A 51 5.64 -11.07 -7.13
N ALA A 52 4.43 -11.29 -6.64
CA ALA A 52 3.44 -12.14 -7.31
C ALA A 52 3.10 -11.63 -8.71
N PHE A 53 2.95 -10.33 -8.88
CA PHE A 53 2.70 -9.71 -10.18
C PHE A 53 3.87 -9.92 -11.15
N ARG A 54 5.11 -9.75 -10.68
CA ARG A 54 6.32 -10.03 -11.47
C ARG A 54 6.35 -11.48 -11.93
N GLU A 55 6.15 -12.43 -11.02
CA GLU A 55 6.14 -13.85 -11.33
C GLU A 55 5.07 -14.21 -12.38
N GLN A 56 3.89 -13.61 -12.25
CA GLN A 56 2.81 -13.78 -13.24
C GLN A 56 3.22 -13.25 -14.62
N LYS A 57 3.85 -12.09 -14.69
CA LYS A 57 4.34 -11.49 -15.94
C LYS A 57 5.43 -12.33 -16.58
N GLU A 58 6.39 -12.79 -15.80
CA GLU A 58 7.46 -13.68 -16.27
C GLU A 58 6.92 -15.01 -16.78
N ALA A 59 5.94 -15.59 -16.08
CA ALA A 59 5.26 -16.81 -16.53
C ALA A 59 4.53 -16.59 -17.87
N GLY A 60 3.85 -15.47 -18.04
CA GLY A 60 3.20 -15.10 -19.30
C GLY A 60 4.18 -14.95 -20.46
N ILE A 61 5.34 -14.34 -20.21
CA ILE A 61 6.41 -14.20 -21.21
C ILE A 61 6.98 -15.57 -21.59
N ARG A 62 7.22 -16.45 -20.61
CA ARG A 62 7.69 -17.82 -20.88
C ARG A 62 6.70 -18.58 -21.76
N LEU A 63 5.39 -18.47 -21.47
CA LEU A 63 4.34 -19.10 -22.28
C LEU A 63 4.33 -18.55 -23.71
N MET A 64 4.43 -17.24 -23.89
CA MET A 64 4.50 -16.63 -25.22
C MET A 64 5.75 -17.09 -26.00
N ASN A 65 6.90 -17.20 -25.33
CA ASN A 65 8.13 -17.72 -25.93
C ASN A 65 7.93 -19.16 -26.44
N GLU A 66 7.27 -20.02 -25.66
CA GLU A 66 7.00 -21.39 -26.08
C GLU A 66 6.01 -21.45 -27.25
N GLN A 67 4.95 -20.64 -27.21
CA GLN A 67 4.01 -20.54 -28.33
C GLN A 67 4.69 -20.06 -29.62
N ILE A 68 5.56 -19.06 -29.55
CA ILE A 68 6.35 -18.57 -30.68
C ILE A 68 7.24 -19.69 -31.21
N ARG A 69 7.94 -20.41 -30.33
CA ARG A 69 8.82 -21.52 -30.73
C ARG A 69 8.07 -22.60 -31.49
N VAL A 70 6.87 -22.96 -31.04
CA VAL A 70 6.03 -23.94 -31.72
C VAL A 70 5.53 -23.45 -33.08
N LEU A 71 5.06 -22.20 -33.14
CA LEU A 71 4.54 -21.59 -34.38
C LEU A 71 5.64 -21.32 -35.41
N ASP A 72 6.86 -21.04 -34.97
CA ASP A 72 8.01 -20.86 -35.88
C ASP A 72 8.31 -22.16 -36.65
N GLN A 73 8.04 -23.32 -36.11
CA GLN A 73 8.23 -24.61 -36.79
C GLN A 73 7.29 -24.82 -37.97
N ILE A 74 6.16 -24.12 -38.02
CA ILE A 74 5.14 -24.19 -39.07
C ILE A 74 4.94 -22.83 -39.76
N SER A 75 5.95 -21.97 -39.74
CA SER A 75 5.91 -20.57 -40.27
C SER A 75 5.75 -20.54 -41.81
N ASP A 76 5.96 -21.62 -42.50
CA ASP A 76 5.70 -21.74 -43.92
C ASP A 76 4.19 -21.67 -44.27
N ASN A 77 3.33 -21.91 -43.30
CA ASN A 77 1.89 -21.79 -43.46
C ASN A 77 1.49 -20.31 -43.40
N GLU A 78 0.93 -19.76 -44.49
CA GLU A 78 0.51 -18.36 -44.59
C GLU A 78 -0.52 -17.95 -43.53
N ALA A 79 -1.36 -18.85 -43.05
CA ALA A 79 -2.32 -18.58 -41.99
C ALA A 79 -1.67 -18.39 -40.61
N VAL A 80 -0.48 -18.91 -40.39
CA VAL A 80 0.25 -18.86 -39.14
C VAL A 80 1.03 -17.54 -39.00
N ARG A 81 1.53 -16.98 -40.08
CA ARG A 81 2.36 -15.74 -40.04
C ARG A 81 1.72 -14.56 -39.31
N PRO A 82 0.44 -14.17 -39.57
CA PRO A 82 -0.18 -13.06 -38.88
C PRO A 82 -0.32 -13.30 -37.36
N ILE A 83 -0.57 -14.54 -36.97
CA ILE A 83 -0.67 -14.94 -35.57
C ILE A 83 0.68 -14.82 -34.88
N LEU A 84 1.73 -15.31 -35.54
CA LEU A 84 3.11 -15.24 -35.04
C LEU A 84 3.58 -13.78 -34.88
N ASP A 85 3.30 -12.93 -35.85
CA ASP A 85 3.68 -11.51 -35.80
C ASP A 85 2.99 -10.77 -34.66
N LYS A 86 1.69 -11.00 -34.46
CA LYS A 86 0.93 -10.45 -33.32
C LYS A 86 1.47 -10.95 -31.97
N LEU A 87 1.84 -12.21 -31.91
CA LEU A 87 2.36 -12.79 -30.67
C LEU A 87 3.76 -12.24 -30.33
N ARG A 88 4.60 -12.05 -31.33
CA ARG A 88 5.92 -11.40 -31.17
C ARG A 88 5.78 -9.95 -30.73
N GLU A 89 4.86 -9.19 -31.30
CA GLU A 89 4.58 -7.81 -30.91
C GLU A 89 4.07 -7.76 -29.45
N LYS A 90 3.13 -8.61 -29.07
CA LYS A 90 2.63 -8.71 -27.70
C LYS A 90 3.74 -9.04 -26.72
N ARG A 91 4.58 -10.04 -27.04
CA ARG A 91 5.73 -10.40 -26.21
C ARG A 91 6.69 -9.24 -26.01
N ALA A 92 7.01 -8.50 -27.07
CA ALA A 92 7.90 -7.35 -26.98
C ALA A 92 7.36 -6.27 -26.03
N LYS A 93 6.05 -5.99 -26.06
CA LYS A 93 5.39 -5.06 -25.14
C LYS A 93 5.45 -5.56 -23.69
N GLU A 94 5.19 -6.84 -23.47
CA GLU A 94 5.23 -7.44 -22.11
C GLU A 94 6.66 -7.47 -21.55
N VAL A 95 7.66 -7.76 -22.36
CA VAL A 95 9.08 -7.72 -21.95
C VAL A 95 9.50 -6.30 -21.59
N ALA A 96 9.14 -5.30 -22.39
CA ALA A 96 9.44 -3.90 -22.10
C ALA A 96 8.77 -3.45 -20.78
N TYR A 97 7.51 -3.82 -20.57
CA TYR A 97 6.78 -3.53 -19.33
C TYR A 97 7.42 -4.19 -18.10
N ALA A 98 7.75 -5.49 -18.22
CA ALA A 98 8.39 -6.23 -17.13
C ALA A 98 9.77 -5.62 -16.75
N LYS A 99 10.53 -5.12 -17.72
CA LYS A 99 11.79 -4.43 -17.49
C LYS A 99 11.57 -3.12 -16.71
N MET A 100 10.62 -2.29 -17.13
CA MET A 100 10.29 -1.03 -16.43
C MET A 100 9.83 -1.31 -15.00
N PHE A 101 8.97 -2.29 -14.81
CA PHE A 101 8.48 -2.70 -13.49
C PHE A 101 9.63 -3.22 -12.61
N GLY A 102 10.57 -3.98 -13.18
CA GLY A 102 11.75 -4.49 -12.47
C GLY A 102 12.66 -3.39 -11.94
N GLU A 103 12.80 -2.28 -12.67
CA GLU A 103 13.58 -1.11 -12.26
C GLU A 103 12.92 -0.32 -11.12
N SER A 104 11.59 -0.33 -11.03
CA SER A 104 10.81 0.37 -10.02
C SER A 104 10.22 -0.55 -8.94
N ALA A 105 10.62 -1.82 -8.90
CA ALA A 105 10.10 -2.78 -7.93
C ALA A 105 10.36 -2.31 -6.49
N PRO A 106 9.36 -2.39 -5.61
CA PRO A 106 9.55 -2.04 -4.21
C PRO A 106 10.55 -2.97 -3.55
N VAL A 107 11.35 -2.42 -2.63
CA VAL A 107 12.31 -3.16 -1.82
C VAL A 107 11.72 -3.32 -0.42
N GLU A 108 11.81 -4.53 0.14
CA GLU A 108 11.43 -4.76 1.53
C GLU A 108 12.52 -4.21 2.46
N HIS A 109 12.11 -3.43 3.45
CA HIS A 109 12.99 -2.83 4.44
C HIS A 109 12.70 -3.37 5.84
N ASP A 110 13.62 -3.10 6.78
CA ASP A 110 13.44 -3.45 8.18
C ASP A 110 12.71 -2.35 8.98
N THR A 111 12.39 -2.67 10.23
CA THR A 111 11.69 -1.76 11.14
C THR A 111 12.45 -0.44 11.35
N GLU A 112 13.77 -0.48 11.46
CA GLU A 112 14.60 0.72 11.67
C GLU A 112 14.56 1.65 10.46
N TYR A 113 14.48 1.12 9.27
CA TYR A 113 14.31 1.91 8.05
C TYR A 113 12.99 2.68 8.08
N TYR A 114 11.88 2.03 8.47
CA TYR A 114 10.57 2.68 8.55
C TYR A 114 10.53 3.74 9.66
N LYS A 115 11.21 3.53 10.77
CA LYS A 115 11.39 4.54 11.83
C LYS A 115 12.17 5.75 11.31
N ALA A 116 13.27 5.53 10.60
CA ALA A 116 14.08 6.60 10.02
C ALA A 116 13.33 7.44 8.98
N HIS A 117 12.37 6.84 8.27
CA HIS A 117 11.55 7.48 7.25
C HIS A 117 10.08 7.65 7.69
N PHE A 118 9.85 7.75 8.97
CA PHE A 118 8.52 7.76 9.59
C PHE A 118 7.57 8.80 9.00
N LYS A 119 8.03 10.05 8.87
CA LYS A 119 7.22 11.14 8.32
C LYS A 119 6.76 10.86 6.88
N HIS A 120 7.64 10.30 6.06
CA HIS A 120 7.32 9.93 4.68
C HIS A 120 6.20 8.88 4.64
N TYR A 121 6.30 7.83 5.44
CA TYR A 121 5.31 6.75 5.47
C TYR A 121 4.00 7.16 6.12
N CYS A 122 4.03 8.01 7.14
CA CYS A 122 2.82 8.60 7.69
C CYS A 122 2.05 9.40 6.64
N THR A 123 2.74 10.17 5.81
CA THR A 123 2.13 10.89 4.69
C THR A 123 1.57 9.94 3.64
N LYS A 124 2.35 8.91 3.28
CA LYS A 124 1.94 7.90 2.28
C LYS A 124 0.66 7.16 2.67
N TYR A 125 0.52 6.81 3.95
CA TYR A 125 -0.61 6.02 4.46
C TYR A 125 -1.63 6.82 5.25
N HIS A 126 -1.49 8.14 5.31
CA HIS A 126 -2.39 9.05 6.02
C HIS A 126 -2.52 8.74 7.52
N PHE A 127 -1.40 8.41 8.18
CA PHE A 127 -1.35 8.31 9.62
C PHE A 127 -1.01 9.65 10.26
N LEU A 128 -1.64 9.93 11.40
CA LEU A 128 -1.38 11.09 12.24
C LEU A 128 -1.27 10.66 13.69
N ILE A 129 -0.26 11.17 14.40
CA ILE A 129 -0.20 11.09 15.85
C ILE A 129 -0.53 12.47 16.38
N ALA A 130 -1.64 12.59 17.08
CA ALA A 130 -2.05 13.81 17.77
C ALA A 130 -1.79 13.68 19.26
N ASP A 131 -1.30 14.74 19.89
CA ASP A 131 -1.12 14.81 21.33
C ASP A 131 -2.17 15.72 21.96
N PHE A 132 -2.65 15.29 23.12
CA PHE A 132 -3.62 16.02 23.92
C PHE A 132 -3.16 16.02 25.38
N GLU A 133 -3.37 17.12 26.08
CA GLU A 133 -3.35 17.09 27.53
C GLU A 133 -4.64 16.42 28.00
N LEU A 134 -4.54 15.56 29.02
CA LEU A 134 -5.65 14.73 29.48
C LEU A 134 -6.91 15.57 29.80
N ASP A 135 -6.73 16.71 30.47
CA ASP A 135 -7.83 17.60 30.82
C ASP A 135 -8.50 18.24 29.59
N THR A 136 -7.71 18.59 28.58
CA THR A 136 -8.20 19.15 27.30
C THR A 136 -8.92 18.09 26.49
N ALA A 137 -8.39 16.85 26.43
CA ALA A 137 -9.01 15.73 25.74
C ALA A 137 -10.39 15.39 26.31
N ILE A 138 -10.53 15.41 27.64
CA ILE A 138 -11.84 15.19 28.30
C ILE A 138 -12.81 16.31 27.95
N ARG A 139 -12.40 17.55 27.95
CA ARG A 139 -13.25 18.71 27.55
C ARG A 139 -13.69 18.57 26.10
N THR A 140 -12.77 18.27 25.19
CA THR A 140 -13.10 18.11 23.77
C THR A 140 -14.14 17.01 23.56
N CYS A 141 -14.00 15.86 24.21
CA CYS A 141 -14.98 14.77 24.12
C CYS A 141 -16.36 15.17 24.68
N VAL A 142 -16.40 15.97 25.77
CA VAL A 142 -17.65 16.47 26.33
C VAL A 142 -18.28 17.51 25.41
N ASP A 143 -17.50 18.41 24.85
CA ASP A 143 -17.99 19.45 23.95
C ASP A 143 -18.51 18.84 22.65
N ASP A 144 -17.84 17.84 22.10
CA ASP A 144 -18.29 17.11 20.91
C ASP A 144 -19.62 16.37 21.19
N TYR A 145 -19.72 15.71 22.35
CA TYR A 145 -20.96 15.04 22.76
C TYR A 145 -22.12 16.04 22.94
N ILE A 146 -21.87 17.19 23.55
CA ILE A 146 -22.90 18.24 23.73
C ILE A 146 -23.34 18.77 22.36
N ASN A 147 -22.42 18.99 21.44
CA ASN A 147 -22.72 19.47 20.10
C ASN A 147 -23.52 18.45 19.29
N GLU A 148 -23.19 17.16 19.39
CA GLU A 148 -23.97 16.09 18.78
C GLU A 148 -25.39 16.03 19.35
N VAL A 149 -25.54 16.05 20.66
CA VAL A 149 -26.86 16.03 21.32
C VAL A 149 -27.69 17.26 20.98
N GLN A 150 -27.07 18.45 20.90
CA GLN A 150 -27.76 19.67 20.50
C GLN A 150 -28.09 19.73 19.01
N GLY A 151 -27.31 19.07 18.15
CA GLY A 151 -27.57 18.94 16.72
C GLY A 151 -28.79 18.10 16.38
N TYR A 152 -29.26 17.23 17.27
CA TYR A 152 -30.45 16.40 17.12
C TYR A 152 -31.73 17.01 17.70
N THR A 153 -31.69 18.21 18.22
CA THR A 153 -32.84 18.90 18.81
C THR A 153 -33.58 19.83 17.84
N TYR A 154 -33.50 19.55 16.54
CA TYR A 154 -34.29 20.23 15.52
C TYR A 154 -35.32 19.31 14.89
#